data_5d12e67dcd95b1f6d9a8d13dd4ca593f
#
_entry.id   5d12e67dcd95b1f6d9a8d13dd4ca593f
#
_cell.length_a   1.000
_cell.length_b   1.000
_cell.length_c   1.000
_cell.angle_alpha   90.00
_cell.angle_beta   90.00
_cell.angle_gamma   90.00
#
_symmetry.space_group_name_H-M   'P 1'
#
loop_
_entity.id
_entity.type
_entity.pdbx_description
1 polymer ?
#
loop_
_entity_poly.entity_id
_entity_poly.type
_entity_poly.pdbx_seq_one_letter_code
_entity_poly.pdbx_strand_id
1 'polypeptide(L)'
;MVAFLIFSSIFLFLALFDSKKLLSKEDYFIAGRKASGLQVGFSVIASCVGASATIGMCGLAFSVGFPAIWWLLSGAVGLSVLSIFLLKKLRRQPGLTMLEITKERLGGTATRLCAIVIVLAWIAILAAQFIAMGSIVEQMTGSSAKISLFLGAVVILLYTLIGGQTTVIKSDVIQLTVMIVGLLALFLTLIHIDPKPLSELRFELLNYRFQTQDLSRFALLIGGSYIVCPMLFSRFMSARDNKSARNGAVIAVVGLIFLAVLFVLIGIQARHFLSSSTPPDQVLAAVATQLPLIFNQILFLVLISAILSSADSCLLTAATVISNDLMRNPCIKTSRLIMCALTLVALYLSSSDRGILDLMLMANNVYVCAVVAPVFAAVFSSRPLNRTIIVATIVLCSLIALWAECNECFEWTLASFVLSVTGTAIAVYFRAPQRTEAISLKS
;
A
#
# COMPACT_ATOMS: atom_id res chain seq x y z
N MET A 1 -19.71 -12.04 -14.30
CA MET A 1 -18.73 -12.17 -15.41
C MET A 1 -18.80 -10.99 -16.39
N VAL A 2 -19.95 -10.65 -16.99
CA VAL A 2 -20.06 -9.54 -17.97
C VAL A 2 -19.59 -8.21 -17.38
N ALA A 3 -20.04 -7.82 -16.18
CA ALA A 3 -19.62 -6.59 -15.50
C ALA A 3 -18.09 -6.53 -15.25
N PHE A 4 -17.48 -7.65 -14.86
CA PHE A 4 -16.01 -7.75 -14.67
C PHE A 4 -15.26 -7.52 -15.98
N LEU A 5 -15.71 -8.16 -17.06
CA LEU A 5 -15.07 -8.01 -18.38
C LEU A 5 -15.21 -6.58 -18.92
N ILE A 6 -16.39 -5.98 -18.79
CA ILE A 6 -16.62 -4.58 -19.20
C ILE A 6 -15.73 -3.64 -18.40
N PHE A 7 -15.72 -3.79 -17.07
CA PHE A 7 -14.94 -2.95 -16.18
C PHE A 7 -13.42 -3.07 -16.48
N SER A 8 -12.90 -4.29 -16.58
CA SER A 8 -11.51 -4.53 -16.94
C SER A 8 -11.17 -3.98 -18.34
N SER A 9 -12.10 -4.08 -19.31
CA SER A 9 -11.91 -3.55 -20.66
C SER A 9 -11.81 -2.04 -20.69
N ILE A 10 -12.57 -1.33 -19.83
CA ILE A 10 -12.49 0.14 -19.71
C ILE A 10 -11.08 0.56 -19.30
N PHE A 11 -10.50 -0.08 -18.30
CA PHE A 11 -9.15 0.27 -17.83
C PHE A 11 -8.07 -0.12 -18.84
N LEU A 12 -8.24 -1.26 -19.52
CA LEU A 12 -7.33 -1.63 -20.58
C LEU A 12 -7.38 -0.63 -21.74
N PHE A 13 -8.57 -0.16 -22.11
CA PHE A 13 -8.74 0.88 -23.12
C PHE A 13 -8.09 2.20 -22.71
N LEU A 14 -8.30 2.64 -21.45
CA LEU A 14 -7.64 3.82 -20.90
C LEU A 14 -6.11 3.67 -20.93
N ALA A 15 -5.58 2.51 -20.57
CA ALA A 15 -4.15 2.22 -20.61
C ALA A 15 -3.59 2.29 -22.02
N LEU A 16 -4.29 1.72 -23.02
CA LEU A 16 -3.90 1.79 -24.43
C LEU A 16 -3.95 3.21 -24.98
N PHE A 17 -4.95 4.00 -24.61
CA PHE A 17 -5.08 5.39 -25.04
C PHE A 17 -3.98 6.27 -24.45
N ASP A 18 -3.67 6.11 -23.16
CA ASP A 18 -2.63 6.89 -22.50
C ASP A 18 -1.22 6.45 -22.92
N SER A 19 -1.01 5.18 -23.24
CA SER A 19 0.30 4.66 -23.68
C SER A 19 0.83 5.39 -24.92
N LYS A 20 -0.05 5.86 -25.80
CA LYS A 20 0.31 6.66 -26.98
C LYS A 20 0.80 8.07 -26.64
N LYS A 21 0.53 8.54 -25.40
CA LYS A 21 0.90 9.89 -24.91
C LYS A 21 2.13 9.87 -24.00
N LEU A 22 2.69 8.69 -23.72
CA LEU A 22 3.88 8.54 -22.88
C LEU A 22 5.11 8.94 -23.70
N LEU A 23 5.60 10.18 -23.52
CA LEU A 23 6.72 10.74 -24.26
C LEU A 23 8.05 10.59 -23.52
N SER A 24 8.02 10.41 -22.19
CA SER A 24 9.21 10.40 -21.35
C SER A 24 9.16 9.34 -20.25
N LYS A 25 10.33 9.06 -19.65
CA LYS A 25 10.42 8.24 -18.42
C LYS A 25 9.64 8.89 -17.27
N GLU A 26 9.66 10.21 -17.16
CA GLU A 26 8.92 10.95 -16.12
C GLU A 26 7.40 10.77 -16.28
N ASP A 27 6.87 10.75 -17.51
CA ASP A 27 5.45 10.46 -17.73
C ASP A 27 5.08 9.05 -17.27
N TYR A 28 5.98 8.08 -17.46
CA TYR A 28 5.73 6.70 -17.07
C TYR A 28 5.84 6.47 -15.56
N PHE A 29 6.86 7.01 -14.88
CA PHE A 29 7.14 6.72 -13.46
C PHE A 29 6.49 7.69 -12.48
N ILE A 30 6.28 8.97 -12.84
CA ILE A 30 5.73 10.02 -11.98
C ILE A 30 4.69 10.91 -12.67
N ALA A 31 4.02 10.40 -13.71
CA ALA A 31 2.97 11.09 -14.46
C ALA A 31 3.33 12.50 -14.92
N GLY A 32 4.60 12.74 -15.29
CA GLY A 32 5.11 14.02 -15.79
C GLY A 32 4.90 15.20 -14.85
N ARG A 33 4.64 14.95 -13.56
CA ARG A 33 4.33 15.99 -12.55
C ARG A 33 3.16 16.90 -12.95
N LYS A 34 2.07 16.33 -13.49
CA LYS A 34 0.92 17.10 -14.02
C LYS A 34 -0.37 16.91 -13.20
N ALA A 35 -0.37 16.04 -12.20
CA ALA A 35 -1.58 15.69 -11.45
C ALA A 35 -2.07 16.84 -10.56
N SER A 36 -3.39 17.06 -10.55
CA SER A 36 -4.06 18.00 -9.65
C SER A 36 -4.10 17.46 -8.22
N GLY A 37 -4.38 18.33 -7.24
CA GLY A 37 -4.51 17.90 -5.84
C GLY A 37 -5.62 16.87 -5.63
N LEU A 38 -6.73 16.98 -6.33
CA LEU A 38 -7.81 16.00 -6.27
C LEU A 38 -7.37 14.63 -6.81
N GLN A 39 -6.72 14.62 -7.98
CA GLN A 39 -6.19 13.39 -8.56
C GLN A 39 -5.17 12.71 -7.65
N VAL A 40 -4.25 13.49 -7.06
CA VAL A 40 -3.27 12.94 -6.10
C VAL A 40 -3.96 12.37 -4.88
N GLY A 41 -4.90 13.11 -4.27
CA GLY A 41 -5.63 12.65 -3.09
C GLY A 41 -6.42 11.38 -3.35
N PHE A 42 -7.15 11.32 -4.45
CA PHE A 42 -7.93 10.16 -4.85
C PHE A 42 -7.03 8.97 -5.16
N SER A 43 -5.92 9.18 -5.86
CA SER A 43 -4.97 8.12 -6.16
C SER A 43 -4.28 7.58 -4.90
N VAL A 44 -3.95 8.44 -3.92
CA VAL A 44 -3.43 8.00 -2.62
C VAL A 44 -4.45 7.14 -1.88
N ILE A 45 -5.71 7.58 -1.78
CA ILE A 45 -6.77 6.81 -1.11
C ILE A 45 -6.95 5.46 -1.81
N ALA A 46 -7.13 5.45 -3.14
CA ALA A 46 -7.33 4.24 -3.92
C ALA A 46 -6.17 3.24 -3.73
N SER A 47 -4.93 3.73 -3.74
CA SER A 47 -3.74 2.89 -3.54
C SER A 47 -3.64 2.31 -2.11
N CYS A 48 -4.17 3.00 -1.10
CA CYS A 48 -4.18 2.55 0.29
C CYS A 48 -5.33 1.59 0.61
N VAL A 49 -6.41 1.65 -0.18
CA VAL A 49 -7.64 0.88 0.06
C VAL A 49 -7.69 -0.31 -0.89
N GLY A 50 -6.87 -1.32 -0.61
CA GLY A 50 -6.85 -2.60 -1.33
C GLY A 50 -7.63 -3.70 -0.60
N ALA A 51 -7.23 -4.95 -0.85
CA ALA A 51 -7.83 -6.14 -0.26
C ALA A 51 -7.88 -6.10 1.28
N SER A 52 -6.80 -5.69 1.92
CA SER A 52 -6.70 -5.61 3.38
C SER A 52 -7.63 -4.57 3.99
N ALA A 53 -7.79 -3.41 3.35
CA ALA A 53 -8.67 -2.35 3.84
C ALA A 53 -10.15 -2.62 3.50
N THR A 54 -10.45 -3.44 2.52
CA THR A 54 -11.82 -3.84 2.16
C THR A 54 -12.20 -5.15 2.83
N ILE A 55 -11.76 -6.27 2.28
CA ILE A 55 -12.10 -7.61 2.78
C ILE A 55 -11.58 -7.80 4.22
N GLY A 56 -10.28 -7.51 4.42
CA GLY A 56 -9.64 -7.73 5.71
C GLY A 56 -10.22 -6.86 6.83
N MET A 57 -10.41 -5.57 6.59
CA MET A 57 -10.93 -4.66 7.63
C MET A 57 -12.41 -4.90 7.94
N CYS A 58 -13.25 -5.22 6.95
CA CYS A 58 -14.64 -5.60 7.21
C CYS A 58 -14.72 -6.90 8.02
N GLY A 59 -13.89 -7.90 7.70
CA GLY A 59 -13.79 -9.14 8.47
C GLY A 59 -13.27 -8.92 9.89
N LEU A 60 -12.29 -8.04 10.06
CA LEU A 60 -11.81 -7.63 11.37
C LEU A 60 -12.93 -6.93 12.17
N ALA A 61 -13.67 -5.99 11.55
CA ALA A 61 -14.79 -5.31 12.20
C ALA A 61 -15.93 -6.27 12.56
N PHE A 62 -16.17 -7.27 11.73
CA PHE A 62 -17.07 -8.38 12.06
C PHE A 62 -16.61 -9.12 13.31
N SER A 63 -15.32 -9.36 13.51
CA SER A 63 -14.76 -10.09 14.64
C SER A 63 -14.65 -9.24 15.90
N VAL A 64 -13.93 -8.09 15.83
CA VAL A 64 -13.58 -7.27 17.00
C VAL A 64 -14.46 -6.03 17.19
N GLY A 65 -15.24 -5.63 16.19
CA GLY A 65 -16.11 -4.44 16.24
C GLY A 65 -15.38 -3.16 15.86
N PHE A 66 -15.75 -2.05 16.53
CA PHE A 66 -15.26 -0.71 16.19
C PHE A 66 -13.73 -0.54 16.25
N PRO A 67 -12.96 -1.24 17.09
CA PRO A 67 -11.50 -1.14 17.09
C PRO A 67 -10.83 -1.44 15.75
N ALA A 68 -11.49 -2.16 14.83
CA ALA A 68 -10.98 -2.38 13.48
C ALA A 68 -10.66 -1.08 12.72
N ILE A 69 -11.20 0.07 13.15
CA ILE A 69 -10.92 1.41 12.58
C ILE A 69 -9.43 1.73 12.57
N TRP A 70 -8.68 1.18 13.53
CA TRP A 70 -7.25 1.42 13.67
C TRP A 70 -6.42 0.95 12.48
N TRP A 71 -6.95 0.06 11.64
CA TRP A 71 -6.26 -0.34 10.41
C TRP A 71 -5.97 0.86 9.50
N LEU A 72 -7.00 1.56 9.05
CA LEU A 72 -6.82 2.75 8.19
C LEU A 72 -6.47 4.01 8.98
N LEU A 73 -6.92 4.13 10.23
CA LEU A 73 -6.62 5.29 11.07
C LEU A 73 -5.12 5.38 11.39
N SER A 74 -4.45 4.26 11.68
CA SER A 74 -2.98 4.23 11.83
C SER A 74 -2.28 4.66 10.55
N GLY A 75 -2.75 4.19 9.38
CA GLY A 75 -2.25 4.64 8.08
C GLY A 75 -2.45 6.13 7.84
N ALA A 76 -3.62 6.68 8.20
CA ALA A 76 -3.90 8.12 8.10
C ALA A 76 -2.97 8.96 8.99
N VAL A 77 -2.65 8.47 10.20
CA VAL A 77 -1.65 9.10 11.08
C VAL A 77 -0.26 9.07 10.43
N GLY A 78 0.19 7.92 9.92
CA GLY A 78 1.48 7.79 9.23
C GLY A 78 1.57 8.70 7.99
N LEU A 79 0.50 8.75 7.19
CA LEU A 79 0.37 9.66 6.05
C LEU A 79 0.45 11.13 6.47
N SER A 80 -0.14 11.49 7.62
CA SER A 80 -0.05 12.85 8.17
C SER A 80 1.39 13.21 8.53
N VAL A 81 2.13 12.28 9.14
CA VAL A 81 3.56 12.45 9.45
C VAL A 81 4.37 12.64 8.16
N LEU A 82 4.18 11.79 7.15
CA LEU A 82 4.80 11.97 5.84
C LEU A 82 4.52 13.36 5.27
N SER A 83 3.26 13.78 5.29
CA SER A 83 2.79 15.03 4.66
C SER A 83 3.34 16.28 5.34
N ILE A 84 3.39 16.27 6.67
CA ILE A 84 3.85 17.42 7.47
C ILE A 84 5.38 17.54 7.40
N PHE A 85 6.10 16.45 7.59
CA PHE A 85 7.54 16.48 7.80
C PHE A 85 8.36 16.22 6.52
N LEU A 86 7.97 15.25 5.68
CA LEU A 86 8.79 14.79 4.57
C LEU A 86 8.42 15.42 3.22
N LEU A 87 7.13 15.61 2.94
CA LEU A 87 6.62 15.97 1.62
C LEU A 87 7.33 17.17 1.00
N LYS A 88 7.45 18.28 1.76
CA LYS A 88 8.11 19.51 1.28
C LYS A 88 9.59 19.30 0.96
N LYS A 89 10.29 18.47 1.74
CA LYS A 89 11.73 18.19 1.55
C LYS A 89 11.95 17.28 0.35
N LEU A 90 11.14 16.23 0.22
CA LEU A 90 11.23 15.28 -0.89
C LEU A 90 10.95 15.95 -2.24
N ARG A 91 9.92 16.78 -2.32
CA ARG A 91 9.55 17.46 -3.57
C ARG A 91 10.54 18.51 -4.06
N ARG A 92 11.46 18.97 -3.21
CA ARG A 92 12.54 19.91 -3.60
C ARG A 92 13.70 19.23 -4.31
N GLN A 93 13.78 17.91 -4.28
CA GLN A 93 14.89 17.15 -4.84
C GLN A 93 14.45 16.44 -6.14
N PRO A 94 15.31 16.39 -7.15
CA PRO A 94 15.06 15.59 -8.34
C PRO A 94 15.20 14.10 -7.99
N GLY A 95 14.39 13.25 -8.61
CA GLY A 95 14.44 11.79 -8.44
C GLY A 95 13.12 11.13 -8.75
N LEU A 96 13.18 9.88 -9.18
CA LEU A 96 12.04 9.02 -9.49
C LEU A 96 11.60 8.20 -8.29
N THR A 97 12.52 7.92 -7.36
CA THR A 97 12.26 7.15 -6.13
C THR A 97 12.75 7.88 -4.90
N MET A 98 12.20 7.53 -3.76
CA MET A 98 12.64 8.05 -2.46
C MET A 98 14.07 7.61 -2.14
N LEU A 99 14.45 6.39 -2.52
CA LEU A 99 15.78 5.86 -2.32
C LEU A 99 16.83 6.60 -3.17
N GLU A 100 16.50 6.96 -4.39
CA GLU A 100 17.36 7.77 -5.25
C GLU A 100 17.70 9.12 -4.59
N ILE A 101 16.67 9.79 -4.07
CA ILE A 101 16.82 11.09 -3.38
C ILE A 101 17.70 10.97 -2.13
N THR A 102 17.63 9.86 -1.41
CA THR A 102 18.35 9.66 -0.13
C THR A 102 19.70 8.96 -0.29
N LYS A 103 20.04 8.49 -1.49
CA LYS A 103 21.20 7.65 -1.79
C LYS A 103 22.55 8.24 -1.36
N GLU A 104 22.75 9.54 -1.60
CA GLU A 104 24.03 10.21 -1.23
C GLU A 104 24.24 10.17 0.29
N ARG A 105 23.16 10.23 1.06
CA ARG A 105 23.19 10.26 2.52
C ARG A 105 23.23 8.87 3.15
N LEU A 106 22.47 7.91 2.60
CA LEU A 106 22.47 6.51 3.02
C LEU A 106 23.74 5.75 2.60
N GLY A 107 24.27 6.07 1.42
CA GLY A 107 25.33 5.30 0.77
C GLY A 107 24.78 4.14 -0.07
N GLY A 108 25.57 3.73 -1.07
CA GLY A 108 25.09 2.79 -2.10
C GLY A 108 24.69 1.40 -1.59
N THR A 109 25.38 0.85 -0.60
CA THR A 109 25.08 -0.47 -0.01
C THR A 109 23.78 -0.42 0.79
N ALA A 110 23.60 0.57 1.67
CA ALA A 110 22.38 0.74 2.44
C ALA A 110 21.17 0.98 1.54
N THR A 111 21.31 1.80 0.49
CA THR A 111 20.25 2.02 -0.50
C THR A 111 19.81 0.71 -1.19
N ARG A 112 20.77 -0.16 -1.57
CA ARG A 112 20.44 -1.46 -2.18
C ARG A 112 19.73 -2.39 -1.21
N LEU A 113 20.17 -2.45 0.06
CA LEU A 113 19.51 -3.26 1.08
C LEU A 113 18.09 -2.78 1.34
N CYS A 114 17.87 -1.47 1.49
CA CYS A 114 16.52 -0.90 1.58
C CYS A 114 15.68 -1.26 0.36
N ALA A 115 16.23 -1.17 -0.86
CA ALA A 115 15.53 -1.53 -2.08
C ALA A 115 15.10 -3.00 -2.10
N ILE A 116 15.98 -3.92 -1.68
CA ILE A 116 15.66 -5.35 -1.57
C ILE A 116 14.51 -5.57 -0.59
N VAL A 117 14.59 -4.98 0.61
CA VAL A 117 13.53 -5.10 1.63
C VAL A 117 12.20 -4.55 1.11
N ILE A 118 12.21 -3.38 0.46
CA ILE A 118 11.01 -2.79 -0.16
C ILE A 118 10.41 -3.76 -1.19
N VAL A 119 11.22 -4.30 -2.09
CA VAL A 119 10.74 -5.20 -3.15
C VAL A 119 10.11 -6.46 -2.54
N LEU A 120 10.75 -7.07 -1.56
CA LEU A 120 10.21 -8.26 -0.87
C LEU A 120 8.87 -7.96 -0.18
N ALA A 121 8.77 -6.83 0.51
CA ALA A 121 7.53 -6.41 1.14
C ALA A 121 6.43 -6.16 0.11
N TRP A 122 6.73 -5.45 -0.98
CA TRP A 122 5.74 -5.17 -2.04
C TRP A 122 5.29 -6.42 -2.82
N ILE A 123 6.15 -7.45 -2.94
CA ILE A 123 5.74 -8.76 -3.50
C ILE A 123 4.71 -9.44 -2.58
N ALA A 124 4.92 -9.43 -1.26
CA ALA A 124 3.97 -10.02 -0.31
C ALA A 124 2.63 -9.27 -0.31
N ILE A 125 2.66 -7.93 -0.36
CA ILE A 125 1.46 -7.10 -0.51
C ILE A 125 0.73 -7.43 -1.82
N LEU A 126 1.46 -7.59 -2.93
CA LEU A 126 0.88 -7.96 -4.23
C LEU A 126 0.25 -9.36 -4.19
N ALA A 127 0.88 -10.31 -3.51
CA ALA A 127 0.33 -11.65 -3.32
C ALA A 127 -1.02 -11.61 -2.57
N ALA A 128 -1.15 -10.79 -1.53
CA ALA A 128 -2.42 -10.58 -0.83
C ALA A 128 -3.52 -10.02 -1.77
N GLN A 129 -3.16 -9.11 -2.70
CA GLN A 129 -4.10 -8.62 -3.71
C GLN A 129 -4.52 -9.72 -4.69
N PHE A 130 -3.60 -10.62 -5.08
CA PHE A 130 -3.92 -11.73 -5.96
C PHE A 130 -4.84 -12.75 -5.28
N ILE A 131 -4.62 -13.08 -4.01
CA ILE A 131 -5.52 -13.95 -3.23
C ILE A 131 -6.94 -13.37 -3.24
N ALA A 132 -7.07 -12.08 -2.92
CA ALA A 132 -8.37 -11.42 -2.89
C ALA A 132 -9.03 -11.37 -4.28
N MET A 133 -8.29 -11.04 -5.33
CA MET A 133 -8.83 -11.02 -6.69
C MET A 133 -9.24 -12.43 -7.13
N GLY A 134 -8.44 -13.44 -6.82
CA GLY A 134 -8.77 -14.85 -7.10
C GLY A 134 -10.08 -15.26 -6.45
N SER A 135 -10.28 -14.96 -5.17
CA SER A 135 -11.53 -15.25 -4.45
C SER A 135 -12.76 -14.58 -5.11
N ILE A 136 -12.64 -13.34 -5.55
CA ILE A 136 -13.72 -12.63 -6.24
C ILE A 136 -14.02 -13.27 -7.59
N VAL A 137 -12.99 -13.57 -8.39
CA VAL A 137 -13.15 -14.22 -9.71
C VAL A 137 -13.78 -15.60 -9.55
N GLU A 138 -13.37 -16.37 -8.55
CA GLU A 138 -13.95 -17.68 -8.23
C GLU A 138 -15.46 -17.57 -7.97
N GLN A 139 -15.87 -16.65 -7.12
CA GLN A 139 -17.28 -16.42 -6.81
C GLN A 139 -18.10 -15.94 -8.02
N MET A 140 -17.52 -15.13 -8.88
CA MET A 140 -18.19 -14.60 -10.07
C MET A 140 -18.32 -15.62 -11.21
N THR A 141 -17.38 -16.56 -11.31
CA THR A 141 -17.27 -17.45 -12.46
C THR A 141 -17.58 -18.91 -12.14
N GLY A 142 -17.50 -19.32 -10.87
CA GLY A 142 -17.54 -20.71 -10.44
C GLY A 142 -16.30 -21.53 -10.84
N SER A 143 -15.23 -20.87 -11.31
CA SER A 143 -13.97 -21.52 -11.68
C SER A 143 -13.23 -22.03 -10.45
N SER A 144 -12.29 -22.97 -10.60
CA SER A 144 -11.43 -23.40 -9.50
C SER A 144 -10.55 -22.26 -8.97
N ALA A 145 -10.22 -22.28 -7.68
CA ALA A 145 -9.40 -21.24 -7.03
C ALA A 145 -8.10 -20.94 -7.78
N LYS A 146 -7.40 -21.97 -8.29
CA LYS A 146 -6.15 -21.80 -9.06
C LYS A 146 -6.35 -21.05 -10.38
N ILE A 147 -7.41 -21.37 -11.12
CA ILE A 147 -7.75 -20.68 -12.38
C ILE A 147 -8.14 -19.24 -12.07
N SER A 148 -8.95 -19.02 -11.08
CA SER A 148 -9.43 -17.70 -10.66
C SER A 148 -8.28 -16.77 -10.21
N LEU A 149 -7.34 -17.31 -9.43
CA LEU A 149 -6.12 -16.63 -9.02
C LEU A 149 -5.28 -16.20 -10.25
N PHE A 150 -5.05 -17.13 -11.17
CA PHE A 150 -4.28 -16.86 -12.39
C PHE A 150 -4.95 -15.79 -13.27
N LEU A 151 -6.26 -15.90 -13.49
CA LEU A 151 -7.03 -14.92 -14.28
C LEU A 151 -6.99 -13.53 -13.63
N GLY A 152 -7.15 -13.45 -12.32
CA GLY A 152 -7.05 -12.20 -11.57
C GLY A 152 -5.68 -11.53 -11.73
N ALA A 153 -4.61 -12.31 -11.57
CA ALA A 153 -3.24 -11.81 -11.73
C ALA A 153 -2.93 -11.34 -13.16
N VAL A 154 -3.42 -12.07 -14.18
CA VAL A 154 -3.27 -11.68 -15.60
C VAL A 154 -3.95 -10.34 -15.87
N VAL A 155 -5.16 -10.12 -15.38
CA VAL A 155 -5.88 -8.84 -15.56
C VAL A 155 -5.09 -7.68 -14.94
N ILE A 156 -4.60 -7.85 -13.70
CA ILE A 156 -3.79 -6.83 -13.02
C ILE A 156 -2.52 -6.54 -13.83
N LEU A 157 -1.81 -7.58 -14.27
CA LEU A 157 -0.57 -7.43 -15.02
C LEU A 157 -0.78 -6.69 -16.35
N LEU A 158 -1.73 -7.14 -17.18
CA LEU A 158 -1.96 -6.57 -18.50
C LEU A 158 -2.28 -5.08 -18.46
N TYR A 159 -3.14 -4.69 -17.53
CA TYR A 159 -3.52 -3.31 -17.33
C TYR A 159 -2.32 -2.44 -16.88
N THR A 160 -1.55 -2.90 -15.90
CA THR A 160 -0.42 -2.16 -15.34
C THR A 160 0.75 -2.01 -16.32
N LEU A 161 1.04 -3.05 -17.12
CA LEU A 161 2.15 -3.04 -18.09
C LEU A 161 2.07 -1.90 -19.11
N ILE A 162 0.85 -1.52 -19.50
CA ILE A 162 0.63 -0.60 -20.62
C ILE A 162 0.69 0.85 -20.16
N GLY A 163 0.02 1.15 -19.04
CA GLY A 163 -0.36 2.52 -18.68
C GLY A 163 0.66 3.34 -17.91
N GLY A 164 1.50 2.73 -17.10
CA GLY A 164 2.39 3.45 -16.16
C GLY A 164 1.63 4.36 -15.19
N GLN A 165 2.36 5.25 -14.48
CA GLN A 165 1.81 6.11 -13.42
C GLN A 165 0.71 7.07 -13.90
N THR A 166 0.78 7.54 -15.15
CA THR A 166 -0.23 8.46 -15.71
C THR A 166 -1.61 7.82 -15.79
N THR A 167 -1.67 6.57 -16.24
CA THR A 167 -2.91 5.82 -16.33
C THR A 167 -3.39 5.42 -14.94
N VAL A 168 -2.48 4.96 -14.08
CA VAL A 168 -2.81 4.58 -12.70
C VAL A 168 -3.50 5.73 -11.96
N ILE A 169 -2.99 6.96 -12.00
CA ILE A 169 -3.65 8.10 -11.34
C ILE A 169 -5.05 8.38 -11.89
N LYS A 170 -5.28 8.21 -13.18
CA LYS A 170 -6.60 8.43 -13.80
C LYS A 170 -7.58 7.33 -13.45
N SER A 171 -7.14 6.07 -13.51
CA SER A 171 -7.97 4.94 -13.12
C SER A 171 -8.31 4.96 -11.64
N ASP A 172 -7.35 5.34 -10.77
CA ASP A 172 -7.56 5.49 -9.34
C ASP A 172 -8.73 6.45 -9.02
N VAL A 173 -8.88 7.54 -9.78
CA VAL A 173 -10.02 8.48 -9.61
C VAL A 173 -11.35 7.80 -9.90
N ILE A 174 -11.43 7.01 -10.98
CA ILE A 174 -12.65 6.28 -11.34
C ILE A 174 -12.92 5.18 -10.31
N GLN A 175 -11.90 4.40 -9.98
CA GLN A 175 -11.99 3.28 -9.04
C GLN A 175 -12.41 3.75 -7.64
N LEU A 176 -11.84 4.84 -7.13
CA LEU A 176 -12.26 5.40 -5.85
C LEU A 176 -13.70 5.91 -5.89
N THR A 177 -14.12 6.54 -6.99
CA THR A 177 -15.51 6.98 -7.14
C THR A 177 -16.47 5.80 -7.09
N VAL A 178 -16.16 4.71 -7.80
CA VAL A 178 -16.94 3.47 -7.77
C VAL A 178 -16.96 2.89 -6.34
N MET A 179 -15.81 2.87 -5.66
CA MET A 179 -15.72 2.40 -4.28
C MET A 179 -16.61 3.21 -3.33
N ILE A 180 -16.52 4.54 -3.35
CA ILE A 180 -17.29 5.40 -2.43
C ILE A 180 -18.79 5.23 -2.68
N VAL A 181 -19.23 5.34 -3.96
CA VAL A 181 -20.64 5.23 -4.30
C VAL A 181 -21.19 3.84 -3.98
N GLY A 182 -20.44 2.79 -4.33
CA GLY A 182 -20.87 1.42 -4.11
C GLY A 182 -20.88 1.03 -2.62
N LEU A 183 -19.89 1.48 -1.82
CA LEU A 183 -19.89 1.23 -0.37
C LEU A 183 -21.02 1.97 0.35
N LEU A 184 -21.31 3.20 -0.05
CA LEU A 184 -22.47 3.94 0.50
C LEU A 184 -23.79 3.25 0.14
N ALA A 185 -23.94 2.81 -1.12
CA ALA A 185 -25.13 2.06 -1.54
C ALA A 185 -25.26 0.74 -0.76
N LEU A 186 -24.16 0.00 -0.59
CA LEU A 186 -24.12 -1.21 0.22
C LEU A 186 -24.54 -0.95 1.67
N PHE A 187 -23.94 0.05 2.31
CA PHE A 187 -24.23 0.40 3.70
C PHE A 187 -25.70 0.77 3.90
N LEU A 188 -26.24 1.62 3.01
CA LEU A 188 -27.67 1.99 3.06
C LEU A 188 -28.58 0.79 2.84
N THR A 189 -28.23 -0.13 1.96
CA THR A 189 -28.99 -1.37 1.72
C THR A 189 -28.99 -2.26 2.96
N LEU A 190 -27.81 -2.45 3.61
CA LEU A 190 -27.72 -3.27 4.82
C LEU A 190 -28.57 -2.69 5.97
N ILE A 191 -28.57 -1.37 6.15
CA ILE A 191 -29.43 -0.71 7.15
C ILE A 191 -30.92 -0.86 6.80
N HIS A 192 -31.27 -0.81 5.51
CA HIS A 192 -32.67 -0.96 5.09
C HIS A 192 -33.19 -2.38 5.33
N ILE A 193 -32.35 -3.40 5.15
CA ILE A 193 -32.73 -4.80 5.35
C ILE A 193 -32.87 -5.12 6.86
N ASP A 194 -31.95 -4.63 7.70
CA ASP A 194 -32.01 -4.78 9.16
C ASP A 194 -31.69 -3.43 9.84
N PRO A 195 -32.71 -2.62 10.12
CA PRO A 195 -32.53 -1.29 10.68
C PRO A 195 -32.27 -1.35 12.20
N LYS A 196 -31.29 -2.13 12.67
CA LYS A 196 -30.91 -2.03 14.08
C LYS A 196 -30.39 -0.63 14.38
N PRO A 197 -30.84 -0.01 15.48
CA PRO A 197 -30.48 1.35 15.80
C PRO A 197 -28.95 1.50 15.92
N LEU A 198 -28.40 2.53 15.29
CA LEU A 198 -27.01 2.92 15.49
C LEU A 198 -26.66 3.17 16.97
N SER A 199 -27.68 3.39 17.82
CA SER A 199 -27.58 3.49 19.28
C SER A 199 -27.07 2.22 19.97
N GLU A 200 -27.17 1.05 19.34
CA GLU A 200 -26.60 -0.20 19.86
C GLU A 200 -25.11 -0.35 19.54
N LEU A 201 -24.58 0.48 18.64
CA LEU A 201 -23.16 0.47 18.30
C LEU A 201 -22.32 1.03 19.45
N ARG A 202 -21.42 0.21 19.96
CA ARG A 202 -20.41 0.66 20.91
C ARG A 202 -19.21 1.20 20.17
N PHE A 203 -18.96 2.49 20.30
CA PHE A 203 -17.81 3.19 19.71
C PHE A 203 -16.55 3.05 20.58
N GLU A 204 -16.27 1.84 21.04
CA GLU A 204 -15.09 1.54 21.87
C GLU A 204 -13.87 1.44 20.94
N LEU A 205 -12.84 2.22 21.19
CA LEU A 205 -11.57 2.18 20.43
C LEU A 205 -10.67 1.00 20.83
N LEU A 206 -10.92 0.41 22.01
CA LEU A 206 -10.29 -0.80 22.54
C LEU A 206 -11.37 -1.64 23.22
N ASN A 207 -11.24 -2.96 23.21
CA ASN A 207 -12.11 -3.89 23.92
C ASN A 207 -11.35 -5.18 24.27
N TYR A 208 -12.05 -6.17 24.83
CA TYR A 208 -11.42 -7.44 25.25
C TYR A 208 -10.88 -8.30 24.09
N ARG A 209 -11.34 -8.04 22.85
CA ARG A 209 -10.87 -8.73 21.62
C ARG A 209 -9.80 -7.94 20.86
N PHE A 210 -9.59 -6.69 21.21
CA PHE A 210 -8.61 -5.81 20.59
C PHE A 210 -8.00 -4.89 21.66
N GLN A 211 -6.79 -5.23 22.06
CA GLN A 211 -6.11 -4.61 23.20
C GLN A 211 -5.06 -3.58 22.77
N THR A 212 -4.42 -2.96 23.73
CA THR A 212 -3.35 -1.97 23.51
C THR A 212 -2.17 -2.55 22.69
N GLN A 213 -1.91 -3.85 22.83
CA GLN A 213 -0.87 -4.53 22.05
C GLN A 213 -1.22 -4.56 20.55
N ASP A 214 -2.47 -4.88 20.21
CA ASP A 214 -2.97 -4.87 18.84
C ASP A 214 -2.91 -3.47 18.22
N LEU A 215 -3.33 -2.46 19.00
CA LEU A 215 -3.21 -1.06 18.62
C LEU A 215 -1.74 -0.68 18.35
N SER A 216 -0.82 -1.08 19.24
CA SER A 216 0.60 -0.81 19.09
C SER A 216 1.15 -1.48 17.82
N ARG A 217 0.71 -2.70 17.53
CA ARG A 217 1.06 -3.44 16.30
C ARG A 217 0.58 -2.70 15.05
N PHE A 218 -0.66 -2.24 15.02
CA PHE A 218 -1.21 -1.49 13.87
C PHE A 218 -0.56 -0.11 13.74
N ALA A 219 -0.37 0.62 14.82
CA ALA A 219 0.28 1.92 14.80
C ALA A 219 1.71 1.82 14.27
N LEU A 220 2.46 0.79 14.70
CA LEU A 220 3.82 0.56 14.25
C LEU A 220 3.86 0.08 12.79
N LEU A 221 3.17 -1.02 12.47
CA LEU A 221 3.33 -1.69 11.18
C LEU A 221 2.59 -0.98 10.05
N ILE A 222 1.36 -0.53 10.29
CA ILE A 222 0.59 0.18 9.28
C ILE A 222 0.94 1.68 9.29
N GLY A 223 0.89 2.32 10.46
CA GLY A 223 1.25 3.74 10.58
C GLY A 223 2.69 4.02 10.18
N GLY A 224 3.63 3.22 10.68
CA GLY A 224 5.05 3.32 10.34
C GLY A 224 5.33 3.14 8.84
N SER A 225 4.67 2.18 8.18
CA SER A 225 4.87 1.93 6.74
C SER A 225 4.45 3.10 5.86
N TYR A 226 3.49 3.92 6.27
CA TYR A 226 3.02 5.08 5.50
C TYR A 226 3.96 6.28 5.60
N ILE A 227 4.78 6.37 6.67
CA ILE A 227 5.70 7.50 6.87
C ILE A 227 6.73 7.60 5.74
N VAL A 228 7.24 6.48 5.26
CA VAL A 228 8.30 6.40 4.23
C VAL A 228 7.85 5.50 3.07
N CYS A 229 6.61 5.60 2.64
CA CYS A 229 6.04 4.70 1.64
C CYS A 229 6.45 5.09 0.20
N PRO A 230 7.19 4.22 -0.54
CA PRO A 230 7.59 4.50 -1.93
C PRO A 230 6.40 4.70 -2.87
N MET A 231 5.32 3.95 -2.65
CA MET A 231 4.09 4.06 -3.43
C MET A 231 3.42 5.43 -3.24
N LEU A 232 3.29 5.90 -1.99
CA LEU A 232 2.74 7.22 -1.69
C LEU A 232 3.65 8.34 -2.20
N PHE A 233 4.97 8.15 -2.08
CA PHE A 233 5.95 9.08 -2.62
C PHE A 233 5.72 9.33 -4.12
N SER A 234 5.56 8.30 -4.94
CA SER A 234 5.34 8.44 -6.39
C SER A 234 4.09 9.26 -6.72
N ARG A 235 3.00 9.12 -5.92
CA ARG A 235 1.77 9.90 -6.09
C ARG A 235 2.01 11.38 -5.78
N PHE A 236 2.68 11.68 -4.68
CA PHE A 236 2.99 13.06 -4.32
C PHE A 236 3.97 13.72 -5.29
N MET A 237 4.92 12.96 -5.84
CA MET A 237 5.83 13.46 -6.88
C MET A 237 5.12 13.73 -8.21
N SER A 238 4.02 13.06 -8.48
CA SER A 238 3.17 13.27 -9.66
C SER A 238 2.38 14.60 -9.63
N ALA A 239 2.26 15.25 -8.46
CA ALA A 239 1.54 16.51 -8.33
C ALA A 239 2.21 17.64 -9.12
N ARG A 240 1.41 18.48 -9.78
CA ARG A 240 1.91 19.61 -10.61
C ARG A 240 2.69 20.66 -9.79
N ASP A 241 2.32 20.88 -8.54
CA ASP A 241 2.96 21.85 -7.65
C ASP A 241 2.85 21.42 -6.16
N ASN A 242 3.52 22.16 -5.27
CA ASN A 242 3.52 21.85 -3.83
C ASN A 242 2.15 22.05 -3.18
N LYS A 243 1.33 22.97 -3.69
CA LYS A 243 -0.04 23.19 -3.20
C LYS A 243 -0.92 22.02 -3.55
N SER A 244 -0.83 21.51 -4.79
CA SER A 244 -1.54 20.31 -5.22
C SER A 244 -1.14 19.07 -4.41
N ALA A 245 0.16 18.87 -4.13
CA ALA A 245 0.62 17.78 -3.30
C ALA A 245 0.06 17.86 -1.87
N ARG A 246 0.09 19.05 -1.25
CA ARG A 246 -0.44 19.26 0.10
C ARG A 246 -1.96 19.09 0.15
N ASN A 247 -2.69 19.65 -0.81
CA ASN A 247 -4.15 19.46 -0.90
C ASN A 247 -4.49 17.98 -1.11
N GLY A 248 -3.75 17.27 -1.95
CA GLY A 248 -3.90 15.84 -2.14
C GLY A 248 -3.68 15.05 -0.84
N ALA A 249 -2.69 15.44 -0.04
CA ALA A 249 -2.44 14.81 1.24
C ALA A 249 -3.61 15.01 2.24
N VAL A 250 -4.15 16.22 2.33
CA VAL A 250 -5.32 16.51 3.19
C VAL A 250 -6.54 15.71 2.73
N ILE A 251 -6.83 15.70 1.42
CA ILE A 251 -7.92 14.89 0.85
C ILE A 251 -7.73 13.41 1.19
N ALA A 252 -6.49 12.91 1.08
CA ALA A 252 -6.20 11.52 1.36
C ALA A 252 -6.41 11.15 2.83
N VAL A 253 -5.92 11.96 3.77
CA VAL A 253 -6.11 11.73 5.21
C VAL A 253 -7.60 11.71 5.57
N VAL A 254 -8.36 12.72 5.12
CA VAL A 254 -9.80 12.80 5.38
C VAL A 254 -10.55 11.64 4.74
N GLY A 255 -10.21 11.29 3.50
CA GLY A 255 -10.83 10.17 2.79
C GLY A 255 -10.54 8.80 3.42
N LEU A 256 -9.32 8.58 3.93
CA LEU A 256 -8.98 7.35 4.65
C LEU A 256 -9.76 7.23 5.96
N ILE A 257 -9.92 8.33 6.73
CA ILE A 257 -10.74 8.34 7.94
C ILE A 257 -12.20 8.05 7.61
N PHE A 258 -12.74 8.68 6.58
CA PHE A 258 -14.11 8.45 6.12
C PHE A 258 -14.35 6.99 5.74
N LEU A 259 -13.46 6.40 4.93
CA LEU A 259 -13.57 5.00 4.52
C LEU A 259 -13.34 4.04 5.69
N ALA A 260 -12.47 4.38 6.65
CA ALA A 260 -12.29 3.60 7.88
C ALA A 260 -13.60 3.43 8.64
N VAL A 261 -14.34 4.52 8.84
CA VAL A 261 -15.65 4.48 9.48
C VAL A 261 -16.63 3.63 8.67
N LEU A 262 -16.68 3.84 7.35
CA LEU A 262 -17.64 3.14 6.49
C LEU A 262 -17.40 1.62 6.46
N PHE A 263 -16.15 1.17 6.34
CA PHE A 263 -15.81 -0.26 6.37
C PHE A 263 -16.13 -0.91 7.71
N VAL A 264 -15.85 -0.21 8.81
CA VAL A 264 -16.17 -0.71 10.15
C VAL A 264 -17.68 -0.87 10.32
N LEU A 265 -18.47 0.13 9.91
CA LEU A 265 -19.92 0.06 10.01
C LEU A 265 -20.49 -1.08 9.16
N ILE A 266 -19.99 -1.30 7.95
CA ILE A 266 -20.37 -2.45 7.08
C ILE A 266 -20.02 -3.77 7.77
N GLY A 267 -18.82 -3.92 8.32
CA GLY A 267 -18.38 -5.16 8.98
C GLY A 267 -19.16 -5.46 10.25
N ILE A 268 -19.51 -4.45 11.05
CA ILE A 268 -20.35 -4.61 12.23
C ILE A 268 -21.77 -5.00 11.81
N GLN A 269 -22.34 -4.35 10.78
CA GLN A 269 -23.66 -4.65 10.28
C GLN A 269 -23.75 -6.10 9.76
N ALA A 270 -22.67 -6.62 9.17
CA ALA A 270 -22.62 -8.02 8.70
C ALA A 270 -22.88 -9.06 9.79
N ARG A 271 -22.65 -8.74 11.08
CA ARG A 271 -22.94 -9.65 12.22
C ARG A 271 -24.40 -10.02 12.34
N HIS A 272 -25.31 -9.22 11.80
CA HIS A 272 -26.75 -9.47 11.85
C HIS A 272 -27.21 -10.47 10.80
N PHE A 273 -26.43 -10.62 9.73
CA PHE A 273 -26.76 -11.48 8.58
C PHE A 273 -25.99 -12.80 8.58
N LEU A 274 -24.84 -12.84 9.27
CA LEU A 274 -23.92 -13.97 9.19
C LEU A 274 -23.70 -14.64 10.54
N SER A 275 -23.39 -15.94 10.49
CA SER A 275 -22.97 -16.70 11.67
C SER A 275 -21.65 -16.17 12.22
N SER A 276 -21.50 -16.14 13.54
CA SER A 276 -20.24 -15.78 14.21
C SER A 276 -19.05 -16.67 13.85
N SER A 277 -19.30 -17.84 13.26
CA SER A 277 -18.28 -18.76 12.76
C SER A 277 -17.77 -18.44 11.35
N THR A 278 -18.32 -17.43 10.68
CA THR A 278 -17.87 -17.02 9.33
C THR A 278 -16.43 -16.54 9.40
N PRO A 279 -15.51 -17.10 8.58
CA PRO A 279 -14.13 -16.65 8.54
C PRO A 279 -14.02 -15.16 8.13
N PRO A 280 -13.16 -14.36 8.76
CA PRO A 280 -13.06 -12.91 8.49
C PRO A 280 -12.87 -12.56 7.01
N ASP A 281 -12.01 -13.27 6.30
CA ASP A 281 -11.75 -13.04 4.88
C ASP A 281 -12.92 -13.40 3.95
N GLN A 282 -13.96 -14.08 4.46
CA GLN A 282 -15.15 -14.47 3.72
C GLN A 282 -16.38 -13.60 4.03
N VAL A 283 -16.31 -12.69 4.99
CA VAL A 283 -17.44 -11.89 5.46
C VAL A 283 -18.11 -11.11 4.32
N LEU A 284 -17.37 -10.34 3.54
CA LEU A 284 -17.96 -9.57 2.42
C LEU A 284 -18.52 -10.47 1.32
N ALA A 285 -17.89 -11.60 1.07
CA ALA A 285 -18.36 -12.61 0.14
C ALA A 285 -19.68 -13.21 0.59
N ALA A 286 -19.78 -13.58 1.87
CA ALA A 286 -20.99 -14.12 2.45
C ALA A 286 -22.12 -13.06 2.50
N VAL A 287 -21.82 -11.80 2.80
CA VAL A 287 -22.79 -10.70 2.68
C VAL A 287 -23.31 -10.60 1.24
N ALA A 288 -22.44 -10.71 0.24
CA ALA A 288 -22.82 -10.64 -1.17
C ALA A 288 -23.92 -11.66 -1.53
N THR A 289 -23.90 -12.87 -0.96
CA THR A 289 -24.91 -13.92 -1.22
C THR A 289 -26.29 -13.58 -0.65
N GLN A 290 -26.36 -12.69 0.35
CA GLN A 290 -27.62 -12.26 0.98
C GLN A 290 -28.24 -11.03 0.30
N LEU A 291 -27.50 -10.40 -0.60
CA LEU A 291 -27.95 -9.16 -1.28
C LEU A 291 -28.75 -9.46 -2.54
N PRO A 292 -29.71 -8.60 -2.91
CA PRO A 292 -30.30 -8.59 -4.26
C PRO A 292 -29.22 -8.53 -5.34
N LEU A 293 -29.47 -9.17 -6.49
CA LEU A 293 -28.47 -9.35 -7.55
C LEU A 293 -27.73 -8.07 -7.96
N ILE A 294 -28.43 -6.94 -8.01
CA ILE A 294 -27.83 -5.66 -8.41
C ILE A 294 -26.79 -5.18 -7.38
N PHE A 295 -27.09 -5.29 -6.09
CA PHE A 295 -26.17 -4.88 -5.01
C PHE A 295 -24.99 -5.84 -4.85
N ASN A 296 -25.22 -7.13 -5.11
CA ASN A 296 -24.15 -8.12 -5.22
C ASN A 296 -23.14 -7.71 -6.33
N GLN A 297 -23.62 -7.36 -7.52
CA GLN A 297 -22.74 -6.91 -8.60
C GLN A 297 -22.01 -5.60 -8.28
N ILE A 298 -22.68 -4.65 -7.63
CA ILE A 298 -22.04 -3.40 -7.16
C ILE A 298 -20.92 -3.73 -6.17
N LEU A 299 -21.15 -4.61 -5.20
CA LEU A 299 -20.12 -5.01 -4.23
C LEU A 299 -18.91 -5.62 -4.94
N PHE A 300 -19.10 -6.51 -5.90
CA PHE A 300 -17.98 -7.05 -6.69
C PHE A 300 -17.22 -5.96 -7.44
N LEU A 301 -17.87 -4.99 -8.05
CA LEU A 301 -17.20 -3.86 -8.71
C LEU A 301 -16.41 -3.01 -7.73
N VAL A 302 -16.92 -2.79 -6.51
CA VAL A 302 -16.20 -2.11 -5.43
C VAL A 302 -14.92 -2.87 -5.07
N LEU A 303 -15.03 -4.17 -4.82
CA LEU A 303 -13.88 -5.00 -4.44
C LEU A 303 -12.83 -5.08 -5.55
N ILE A 304 -13.26 -5.28 -6.79
CA ILE A 304 -12.36 -5.29 -7.96
C ILE A 304 -11.66 -3.93 -8.09
N SER A 305 -12.38 -2.81 -7.94
CA SER A 305 -11.80 -1.47 -7.98
C SER A 305 -10.71 -1.28 -6.92
N ALA A 306 -10.98 -1.68 -5.68
CA ALA A 306 -10.05 -1.57 -4.57
C ALA A 306 -8.78 -2.42 -4.79
N ILE A 307 -8.95 -3.66 -5.25
CA ILE A 307 -7.82 -4.57 -5.47
C ILE A 307 -6.97 -4.10 -6.66
N LEU A 308 -7.59 -3.72 -7.78
CA LEU A 308 -6.87 -3.25 -8.96
C LEU A 308 -6.03 -2.01 -8.67
N SER A 309 -6.59 -0.99 -7.99
CA SER A 309 -5.88 0.25 -7.66
C SER A 309 -4.67 0.06 -6.73
N SER A 310 -4.74 -0.92 -5.84
CA SER A 310 -3.65 -1.23 -4.94
C SER A 310 -2.60 -2.13 -5.60
N ALA A 311 -3.03 -3.13 -6.37
CA ALA A 311 -2.15 -4.10 -7.01
C ALA A 311 -1.28 -3.47 -8.10
N ASP A 312 -1.86 -2.64 -8.99
CA ASP A 312 -1.10 -1.93 -10.03
C ASP A 312 -0.07 -0.98 -9.43
N SER A 313 -0.45 -0.32 -8.35
CA SER A 313 0.40 0.57 -7.58
C SER A 313 1.59 -0.15 -6.96
N CYS A 314 1.35 -1.32 -6.36
CA CYS A 314 2.40 -2.18 -5.78
C CYS A 314 3.34 -2.68 -6.87
N LEU A 315 2.80 -3.20 -7.96
CA LEU A 315 3.55 -3.77 -9.07
C LEU A 315 4.44 -2.72 -9.75
N LEU A 316 3.88 -1.55 -10.06
CA LEU A 316 4.63 -0.44 -10.66
C LEU A 316 5.72 0.09 -9.72
N THR A 317 5.42 0.23 -8.43
CA THR A 317 6.39 0.70 -7.43
C THR A 317 7.55 -0.27 -7.28
N ALA A 318 7.29 -1.56 -7.10
CA ALA A 318 8.34 -2.58 -6.99
C ALA A 318 9.22 -2.64 -8.24
N ALA A 319 8.61 -2.59 -9.43
CA ALA A 319 9.34 -2.56 -10.69
C ALA A 319 10.19 -1.28 -10.84
N THR A 320 9.69 -0.13 -10.37
CA THR A 320 10.43 1.13 -10.39
C THR A 320 11.65 1.06 -9.46
N VAL A 321 11.49 0.55 -8.24
CA VAL A 321 12.59 0.37 -7.28
C VAL A 321 13.66 -0.58 -7.84
N ILE A 322 13.28 -1.69 -8.46
CA ILE A 322 14.25 -2.61 -9.07
C ILE A 322 14.99 -1.91 -10.23
N SER A 323 14.27 -1.34 -11.18
CA SER A 323 14.89 -0.75 -12.39
C SER A 323 15.75 0.48 -12.07
N ASN A 324 15.32 1.33 -11.15
CA ASN A 324 16.01 2.57 -10.80
C ASN A 324 17.09 2.37 -9.72
N ASP A 325 16.75 1.71 -8.60
CA ASP A 325 17.60 1.69 -7.42
C ASP A 325 18.56 0.49 -7.38
N LEU A 326 18.13 -0.67 -7.90
CA LEU A 326 18.99 -1.87 -7.97
C LEU A 326 19.77 -1.93 -9.28
N MET A 327 19.10 -1.83 -10.43
CA MET A 327 19.74 -1.95 -11.75
C MET A 327 20.36 -0.62 -12.25
N ARG A 328 19.96 0.52 -11.68
CA ARG A 328 20.42 1.87 -12.08
C ARG A 328 20.16 2.19 -13.56
N ASN A 329 19.15 1.58 -14.12
CA ASN A 329 18.75 1.78 -15.52
C ASN A 329 17.24 1.88 -15.63
N PRO A 330 16.64 3.04 -15.29
CA PRO A 330 15.21 3.27 -15.40
C PRO A 330 14.78 3.25 -16.87
N CYS A 331 14.41 2.08 -17.36
CA CYS A 331 13.91 1.86 -18.72
C CYS A 331 12.51 1.25 -18.67
N ILE A 332 11.57 1.79 -19.45
CA ILE A 332 10.19 1.32 -19.51
C ILE A 332 10.11 -0.16 -19.90
N LYS A 333 10.90 -0.59 -20.91
CA LYS A 333 10.94 -2.01 -21.36
C LYS A 333 11.42 -2.92 -20.23
N THR A 334 12.50 -2.54 -19.55
CA THR A 334 13.04 -3.29 -18.41
C THR A 334 12.03 -3.36 -17.26
N SER A 335 11.36 -2.26 -16.93
CA SER A 335 10.32 -2.24 -15.87
C SER A 335 9.15 -3.16 -16.22
N ARG A 336 8.72 -3.22 -17.46
CA ARG A 336 7.68 -4.15 -17.92
C ARG A 336 8.08 -5.63 -17.75
N LEU A 337 9.32 -5.97 -18.11
CA LEU A 337 9.83 -7.33 -17.90
C LEU A 337 9.91 -7.69 -16.41
N ILE A 338 10.36 -6.76 -15.60
CA ILE A 338 10.38 -6.92 -14.14
C ILE A 338 8.97 -7.14 -13.60
N MET A 339 7.95 -6.40 -14.06
CA MET A 339 6.56 -6.61 -13.65
C MET A 339 6.08 -8.02 -13.95
N CYS A 340 6.41 -8.58 -15.12
CA CYS A 340 6.09 -9.97 -15.44
C CYS A 340 6.74 -10.95 -14.45
N ALA A 341 8.03 -10.76 -14.15
CA ALA A 341 8.73 -11.60 -13.20
C ALA A 341 8.15 -11.47 -11.77
N LEU A 342 7.87 -10.26 -11.31
CA LEU A 342 7.26 -10.01 -10.01
C LEU A 342 5.87 -10.64 -9.89
N THR A 343 5.08 -10.61 -10.96
CA THR A 343 3.76 -11.27 -11.00
C THR A 343 3.88 -12.78 -10.79
N LEU A 344 4.86 -13.42 -11.42
CA LEU A 344 5.09 -14.86 -11.23
C LEU A 344 5.51 -15.20 -9.81
N VAL A 345 6.39 -14.39 -9.21
CA VAL A 345 6.82 -14.58 -7.81
C VAL A 345 5.65 -14.36 -6.85
N ALA A 346 4.86 -13.30 -7.05
CA ALA A 346 3.69 -13.02 -6.22
C ALA A 346 2.60 -14.10 -6.37
N LEU A 347 2.39 -14.66 -7.57
CA LEU A 347 1.50 -15.81 -7.81
C LEU A 347 1.96 -17.05 -7.04
N TYR A 348 3.26 -17.33 -7.04
CA TYR A 348 3.80 -18.42 -6.23
C TYR A 348 3.56 -18.21 -4.75
N LEU A 349 3.82 -16.99 -4.24
CA LEU A 349 3.60 -16.64 -2.84
C LEU A 349 2.12 -16.67 -2.45
N SER A 350 1.21 -16.33 -3.36
CA SER A 350 -0.24 -16.38 -3.13
C SER A 350 -0.81 -17.79 -3.01
N SER A 351 -0.01 -18.82 -3.28
CA SER A 351 -0.38 -20.22 -3.03
C SER A 351 -0.17 -20.64 -1.56
N SER A 352 0.30 -19.73 -0.68
CA SER A 352 0.42 -19.97 0.75
C SER A 352 -0.96 -19.91 1.45
N ASP A 353 -1.11 -20.65 2.54
CA ASP A 353 -2.35 -20.67 3.33
C ASP A 353 -2.52 -19.44 4.27
N ARG A 354 -1.72 -18.37 4.07
CA ARG A 354 -1.78 -17.16 4.87
C ARG A 354 -2.96 -16.26 4.48
N GLY A 355 -3.60 -15.64 5.47
CA GLY A 355 -4.65 -14.67 5.29
C GLY A 355 -4.14 -13.34 4.68
N ILE A 356 -5.07 -12.54 4.15
CA ILE A 356 -4.76 -11.24 3.51
C ILE A 356 -4.09 -10.27 4.51
N LEU A 357 -4.65 -10.16 5.73
CA LEU A 357 -4.10 -9.27 6.76
C LEU A 357 -2.73 -9.74 7.25
N ASP A 358 -2.53 -11.05 7.40
CA ASP A 358 -1.27 -11.63 7.88
C ASP A 358 -0.13 -11.36 6.88
N LEU A 359 -0.38 -11.54 5.58
CA LEU A 359 0.61 -11.20 4.54
C LEU A 359 0.98 -9.71 4.57
N MET A 360 0.01 -8.83 4.80
CA MET A 360 0.25 -7.39 4.90
C MET A 360 1.05 -7.02 6.14
N LEU A 361 0.75 -7.63 7.30
CA LEU A 361 1.48 -7.37 8.54
C LEU A 361 2.90 -7.92 8.47
N MET A 362 3.08 -9.12 7.91
CA MET A 362 4.39 -9.73 7.66
C MET A 362 5.27 -8.83 6.76
N ALA A 363 4.71 -8.36 5.65
CA ALA A 363 5.41 -7.47 4.73
C ALA A 363 5.87 -6.18 5.43
N ASN A 364 4.98 -5.57 6.19
CA ASN A 364 5.24 -4.33 6.90
C ASN A 364 6.21 -4.52 8.07
N ASN A 365 6.24 -5.68 8.73
CA ASN A 365 7.12 -5.96 9.86
C ASN A 365 8.60 -5.73 9.47
N VAL A 366 9.09 -6.46 8.48
CA VAL A 366 10.49 -6.32 8.04
C VAL A 366 10.75 -4.93 7.45
N TYR A 367 9.81 -4.42 6.65
CA TYR A 367 9.93 -3.11 6.01
C TYR A 367 10.05 -1.97 7.03
N VAL A 368 9.17 -1.91 8.03
CA VAL A 368 9.15 -0.83 9.02
C VAL A 368 10.42 -0.88 9.89
N CYS A 369 10.81 -2.06 10.34
CA CYS A 369 11.98 -2.22 11.18
C CYS A 369 13.29 -1.89 10.46
N ALA A 370 13.43 -2.25 9.18
CA ALA A 370 14.69 -2.10 8.47
C ALA A 370 14.84 -0.78 7.70
N VAL A 371 13.76 -0.19 7.20
CA VAL A 371 13.82 0.87 6.18
C VAL A 371 13.35 2.22 6.70
N VAL A 372 12.32 2.26 7.56
CA VAL A 372 11.64 3.52 7.89
C VAL A 372 12.57 4.49 8.60
N ALA A 373 13.23 4.09 9.69
CA ALA A 373 14.12 4.98 10.44
C ALA A 373 15.36 5.44 9.63
N PRO A 374 16.09 4.55 8.92
CA PRO A 374 17.20 4.94 8.06
C PRO A 374 16.83 5.94 6.96
N VAL A 375 15.75 5.68 6.23
CA VAL A 375 15.34 6.57 5.14
C VAL A 375 14.80 7.88 5.67
N PHE A 376 14.00 7.86 6.74
CA PHE A 376 13.53 9.08 7.41
C PHE A 376 14.70 9.97 7.83
N ALA A 377 15.69 9.42 8.52
CA ALA A 377 16.88 10.16 8.95
C ALA A 377 17.66 10.72 7.75
N ALA A 378 17.79 9.95 6.67
CA ALA A 378 18.48 10.40 5.46
C ALA A 378 17.81 11.59 4.78
N VAL A 379 16.47 11.69 4.82
CA VAL A 379 15.73 12.86 4.30
C VAL A 379 16.07 14.13 5.09
N PHE A 380 16.33 14.01 6.38
CA PHE A 380 16.63 15.17 7.26
C PHE A 380 18.11 15.46 7.40
N SER A 381 18.98 14.50 7.12
CA SER A 381 20.42 14.68 7.25
C SER A 381 20.97 15.62 6.18
N SER A 382 21.81 16.56 6.61
CA SER A 382 22.59 17.42 5.69
C SER A 382 23.91 16.77 5.24
N ARG A 383 24.35 15.69 5.93
CA ARG A 383 25.63 14.99 5.70
C ARG A 383 25.39 13.49 5.53
N PRO A 384 26.29 12.75 4.88
CA PRO A 384 26.21 11.30 4.80
C PRO A 384 26.17 10.65 6.20
N LEU A 385 25.33 9.64 6.36
CA LEU A 385 25.29 8.80 7.56
C LEU A 385 26.51 7.89 7.63
N ASN A 386 26.86 7.41 8.83
CA ASN A 386 27.93 6.42 8.96
C ASN A 386 27.52 5.12 8.25
N ARG A 387 28.23 4.80 7.16
CA ARG A 387 27.87 3.70 6.25
C ARG A 387 27.90 2.33 6.93
N THR A 388 28.88 2.08 7.78
CA THR A 388 29.03 0.80 8.47
C THR A 388 27.89 0.59 9.46
N ILE A 389 27.60 1.60 10.27
CA ILE A 389 26.55 1.52 11.29
C ILE A 389 25.18 1.36 10.64
N ILE A 390 24.87 2.15 9.59
CA ILE A 390 23.55 2.10 8.95
C ILE A 390 23.32 0.75 8.22
N VAL A 391 24.35 0.19 7.58
CA VAL A 391 24.26 -1.14 6.96
C VAL A 391 24.05 -2.22 8.01
N ALA A 392 24.82 -2.19 9.10
CA ALA A 392 24.65 -3.13 10.20
C ALA A 392 23.24 -3.03 10.81
N THR A 393 22.74 -1.81 11.02
CA THR A 393 21.38 -1.56 11.53
C THR A 393 20.34 -2.21 10.63
N ILE A 394 20.38 -1.95 9.31
CA ILE A 394 19.42 -2.49 8.35
C ILE A 394 19.42 -4.03 8.37
N VAL A 395 20.62 -4.64 8.33
CA VAL A 395 20.76 -6.10 8.31
C VAL A 395 20.26 -6.73 9.60
N LEU A 396 20.71 -6.24 10.76
CA LEU A 396 20.32 -6.78 12.07
C LEU A 396 18.81 -6.63 12.29
N CYS A 397 18.24 -5.46 12.00
CA CYS A 397 16.81 -5.24 12.15
C CYS A 397 15.98 -6.11 11.19
N SER A 398 16.43 -6.33 9.96
CA SER A 398 15.77 -7.26 9.04
C SER A 398 15.75 -8.69 9.57
N LEU A 399 16.88 -9.17 10.11
CA LEU A 399 16.99 -10.53 10.66
C LEU A 399 16.14 -10.71 11.92
N ILE A 400 16.16 -9.74 12.83
CA ILE A 400 15.34 -9.78 14.06
C ILE A 400 13.86 -9.73 13.71
N ALA A 401 13.45 -8.87 12.78
CA ALA A 401 12.05 -8.76 12.35
C ALA A 401 11.56 -10.05 11.66
N LEU A 402 12.39 -10.69 10.82
CA LEU A 402 12.09 -11.99 10.23
C LEU A 402 11.95 -13.07 11.28
N TRP A 403 12.87 -13.12 12.25
CA TRP A 403 12.82 -14.08 13.35
C TRP A 403 11.56 -13.87 14.22
N ALA A 404 11.23 -12.61 14.53
CA ALA A 404 10.03 -12.23 15.27
C ALA A 404 8.76 -12.69 14.56
N GLU A 405 8.71 -12.56 13.24
CA GLU A 405 7.58 -13.01 12.41
C GLU A 405 7.45 -14.54 12.41
N CYS A 406 8.55 -15.27 12.29
CA CYS A 406 8.55 -16.74 12.31
C CYS A 406 8.12 -17.32 13.65
N ASN A 407 8.29 -16.58 14.75
CA ASN A 407 7.93 -17.00 16.10
C ASN A 407 6.68 -16.28 16.64
N GLU A 408 6.00 -15.50 15.82
CA GLU A 408 4.79 -14.73 16.17
C GLU A 408 4.97 -13.83 17.42
N CYS A 409 6.18 -13.29 17.60
CA CYS A 409 6.59 -12.57 18.81
C CYS A 409 6.71 -11.07 18.54
N PHE A 410 5.64 -10.31 18.82
CA PHE A 410 5.59 -8.88 18.54
C PHE A 410 6.58 -8.05 19.39
N GLU A 411 6.94 -8.50 20.57
CA GLU A 411 7.94 -7.83 21.43
C GLU A 411 9.29 -7.69 20.72
N TRP A 412 9.71 -8.70 19.97
CA TRP A 412 10.94 -8.65 19.16
C TRP A 412 10.81 -7.73 17.95
N THR A 413 9.62 -7.58 17.40
CA THR A 413 9.35 -6.55 16.39
C THR A 413 9.56 -5.15 16.95
N LEU A 414 9.03 -4.88 18.15
CA LEU A 414 9.26 -3.61 18.86
C LEU A 414 10.74 -3.40 19.18
N ALA A 415 11.43 -4.43 19.69
CA ALA A 415 12.87 -4.37 19.96
C ALA A 415 13.68 -4.08 18.69
N SER A 416 13.33 -4.72 17.56
CA SER A 416 13.94 -4.47 16.26
C SER A 416 13.71 -3.02 15.80
N PHE A 417 12.52 -2.48 15.95
CA PHE A 417 12.23 -1.10 15.59
C PHE A 417 12.99 -0.10 16.48
N VAL A 418 13.05 -0.32 17.79
CA VAL A 418 13.83 0.50 18.72
C VAL A 418 15.32 0.45 18.36
N LEU A 419 15.85 -0.73 18.02
CA LEU A 419 17.21 -0.90 17.52
C LEU A 419 17.44 -0.12 16.22
N SER A 420 16.47 -0.14 15.31
CA SER A 420 16.54 0.62 14.05
C SER A 420 16.63 2.12 14.30
N VAL A 421 15.81 2.65 15.21
CA VAL A 421 15.82 4.08 15.57
C VAL A 421 17.13 4.46 16.25
N THR A 422 17.57 3.68 17.25
CA THR A 422 18.81 3.95 18.01
C THR A 422 20.04 3.79 17.14
N GLY A 423 20.15 2.71 16.37
CA GLY A 423 21.26 2.49 15.43
C GLY A 423 21.34 3.58 14.36
N THR A 424 20.20 4.03 13.87
CA THR A 424 20.13 5.16 12.94
C THR A 424 20.58 6.47 13.61
N ALA A 425 20.15 6.74 14.85
CA ALA A 425 20.58 7.92 15.61
C ALA A 425 22.10 7.92 15.84
N ILE A 426 22.67 6.75 16.17
CA ILE A 426 24.12 6.57 16.29
C ILE A 426 24.81 6.84 14.94
N ALA A 427 24.27 6.34 13.83
CA ALA A 427 24.82 6.59 12.50
C ALA A 427 24.74 8.08 12.08
N VAL A 428 23.75 8.82 12.58
CA VAL A 428 23.65 10.27 12.43
C VAL A 428 24.67 10.99 13.30
N TYR A 429 24.90 10.55 14.54
CA TYR A 429 25.85 11.15 15.46
C TYR A 429 27.31 10.97 14.98
N PHE A 430 27.71 9.76 14.63
CA PHE A 430 29.03 9.43 14.08
C PHE A 430 29.11 9.63 12.57
N ARG A 431 28.65 10.78 12.06
CA ARG A 431 28.64 11.09 10.63
C ARG A 431 30.05 10.97 10.02
N ALA A 432 30.11 10.49 8.77
CA ALA A 432 31.35 10.49 8.04
C ALA A 432 31.86 11.94 7.84
N PRO A 433 33.17 12.22 8.00
CA PRO A 433 33.72 13.53 7.67
C PRO A 433 33.40 13.85 6.21
N GLN A 434 33.08 15.11 5.93
CA GLN A 434 33.01 15.56 4.54
C GLN A 434 34.35 15.24 3.88
N ARG A 435 34.35 14.49 2.78
CA ARG A 435 35.47 14.50 1.87
C ARG A 435 35.59 15.94 1.37
N THR A 436 36.51 16.69 1.92
CA THR A 436 36.99 17.91 1.30
C THR A 436 37.46 17.46 -0.07
N GLU A 437 36.74 17.84 -1.14
CA GLU A 437 37.28 17.79 -2.48
C GLU A 437 38.57 18.59 -2.41
N ALA A 438 39.70 17.90 -2.42
CA ALA A 438 40.95 18.48 -2.70
C ALA A 438 40.82 19.05 -4.12
N ILE A 439 40.48 20.33 -4.21
CA ILE A 439 40.69 21.13 -5.41
C ILE A 439 42.19 20.96 -5.68
N SER A 440 42.52 20.02 -6.55
CA SER A 440 43.84 19.97 -7.14
C SER A 440 43.95 21.26 -7.99
N LEU A 441 44.43 22.32 -7.38
CA LEU A 441 45.16 23.36 -8.05
C LEU A 441 46.33 22.66 -8.75
N LYS A 442 46.09 22.19 -9.94
CA LYS A 442 47.14 22.01 -10.95
C LYS A 442 47.20 23.29 -11.71
N SER A 443 48.13 24.12 -11.26
CA SER A 443 48.80 25.14 -12.01
C SER A 443 49.26 24.69 -13.40
#